data_3a9f05668b9e0c928a16bbdb965864fb
#
_entry.id   3a9f05668b9e0c928a16bbdb965864fb
#
_cell.length_a   1.000
_cell.length_b   1.000
_cell.length_c   1.000
_cell.angle_alpha   90.00
_cell.angle_beta   90.00
_cell.angle_gamma   90.00
#
_symmetry.space_group_name_H-M   'P 1'
#
loop_
_entity.id
_entity.type
_entity.pdbx_description
1 polymer ?
#
loop_
_entity_poly.entity_id
_entity_poly.type
_entity_poly.pdbx_seq_one_letter_code
_entity_poly.pdbx_strand_id
1 'polypeptide(L)'
;MDIGKKIRDLRKEKGLTIREVAERVGCTASFLSQLERGKTEPSIAMLKKIADVLNVNIVDFFMDGINDDNIVTRPDERVLITLKRWDAEIYSLVKTLGGKKMQPFYTIIKPKGGSEGMYQHEGEEFGFVLEGEIDLILNGKTIKVKKGESFYFSSRIPHCWKNNSKSTAVVLWVITPPTF
;
A
#
# COMPACT_ATOMS: atom_id res chain seq x y z
N MET A 1 -17.19 -13.89 2.26
CA MET A 1 -16.05 -13.35 3.04
C MET A 1 -16.25 -13.70 4.49
N ASP A 2 -15.30 -14.37 5.14
CA ASP A 2 -15.45 -14.84 6.54
C ASP A 2 -14.48 -14.05 7.44
N ILE A 3 -14.98 -12.95 8.00
CA ILE A 3 -14.23 -12.07 8.92
C ILE A 3 -13.76 -12.84 10.15
N GLY A 4 -14.59 -13.78 10.66
CA GLY A 4 -14.25 -14.59 11.83
C GLY A 4 -13.04 -15.50 11.58
N LYS A 5 -13.01 -16.13 10.41
CA LYS A 5 -11.86 -16.94 9.97
C LYS A 5 -10.61 -16.08 9.87
N LYS A 6 -10.72 -14.88 9.29
CA LYS A 6 -9.58 -13.98 9.13
C LYS A 6 -9.00 -13.53 10.46
N ILE A 7 -9.85 -13.17 11.42
CA ILE A 7 -9.43 -12.83 12.79
C ILE A 7 -8.68 -14.01 13.43
N ARG A 8 -9.21 -15.23 13.29
CA ARG A 8 -8.58 -16.44 13.79
C ARG A 8 -7.19 -16.68 13.20
N ASP A 9 -7.06 -16.52 11.88
CA ASP A 9 -5.81 -16.76 11.17
C ASP A 9 -4.74 -15.74 11.60
N LEU A 10 -5.08 -14.45 11.65
CA LEU A 10 -4.18 -13.38 12.14
C LEU A 10 -3.79 -13.59 13.61
N ARG A 11 -4.73 -13.96 14.47
CA ARG A 11 -4.43 -14.27 15.86
C ARG A 11 -3.41 -15.41 16.00
N LYS A 12 -3.60 -16.50 15.23
CA LYS A 12 -2.67 -17.64 15.21
C LYS A 12 -1.29 -17.27 14.67
N GLU A 13 -1.24 -16.47 13.62
CA GLU A 13 0.01 -15.95 13.05
C GLU A 13 0.82 -15.15 14.10
N LYS A 14 0.11 -14.40 14.96
CA LYS A 14 0.72 -13.67 16.08
C LYS A 14 1.03 -14.55 17.30
N GLY A 15 0.74 -15.85 17.25
CA GLY A 15 0.97 -16.77 18.38
C GLY A 15 0.07 -16.54 19.60
N LEU A 16 -1.03 -15.77 19.46
CA LEU A 16 -1.90 -15.40 20.54
C LEU A 16 -3.01 -16.42 20.77
N THR A 17 -3.34 -16.66 22.05
CA THR A 17 -4.50 -17.49 22.45
C THR A 17 -5.80 -16.68 22.38
N ILE A 18 -6.94 -17.36 22.30
CA ILE A 18 -8.26 -16.73 22.36
C ILE A 18 -8.42 -15.93 23.67
N ARG A 19 -7.90 -16.46 24.79
CA ARG A 19 -8.01 -15.81 26.11
C ARG A 19 -7.24 -14.51 26.16
N GLU A 20 -6.00 -14.48 25.68
CA GLU A 20 -5.17 -13.27 25.65
C GLU A 20 -5.77 -12.16 24.79
N VAL A 21 -6.30 -12.50 23.61
CA VAL A 21 -6.95 -11.50 22.76
C VAL A 21 -8.25 -11.02 23.39
N ALA A 22 -9.09 -11.92 23.93
CA ALA A 22 -10.35 -11.55 24.56
C ALA A 22 -10.13 -10.62 25.76
N GLU A 23 -9.15 -10.89 26.60
CA GLU A 23 -8.78 -10.06 27.75
C GLU A 23 -8.35 -8.65 27.31
N ARG A 24 -7.44 -8.55 26.33
CA ARG A 24 -6.94 -7.26 25.81
C ARG A 24 -8.04 -6.44 25.10
N VAL A 25 -8.95 -7.11 24.41
CA VAL A 25 -10.09 -6.48 23.71
C VAL A 25 -11.18 -6.05 24.68
N GLY A 26 -11.24 -6.67 25.88
CA GLY A 26 -12.29 -6.45 26.89
C GLY A 26 -13.59 -7.21 26.56
N CYS A 27 -13.48 -8.45 26.05
CA CYS A 27 -14.62 -9.33 25.80
C CYS A 27 -14.40 -10.73 26.40
N THR A 28 -15.43 -11.60 26.37
CA THR A 28 -15.28 -12.98 26.85
C THR A 28 -14.61 -13.86 25.81
N ALA A 29 -13.83 -14.85 26.25
CA ALA A 29 -13.23 -15.84 25.37
C ALA A 29 -14.30 -16.63 24.57
N SER A 30 -15.47 -16.86 25.16
CA SER A 30 -16.61 -17.50 24.50
C SER A 30 -17.12 -16.65 23.32
N PHE A 31 -17.27 -15.33 23.51
CA PHE A 31 -17.70 -14.41 22.45
C PHE A 31 -16.69 -14.39 21.31
N LEU A 32 -15.40 -14.21 21.60
CA LEU A 32 -14.35 -14.21 20.57
C LEU A 32 -14.31 -15.53 19.80
N SER A 33 -14.48 -16.67 20.51
CA SER A 33 -14.56 -17.99 19.88
C SER A 33 -15.78 -18.15 18.97
N GLN A 34 -16.93 -17.59 19.33
CA GLN A 34 -18.14 -17.60 18.48
C GLN A 34 -17.93 -16.71 17.24
N LEU A 35 -17.30 -15.56 17.40
CA LEU A 35 -16.94 -14.64 16.34
C LEU A 35 -15.99 -15.31 15.34
N GLU A 36 -14.91 -15.94 15.80
CA GLU A 36 -13.96 -16.67 14.95
C GLU A 36 -14.58 -17.85 14.17
N ARG A 37 -15.72 -18.36 14.63
CA ARG A 37 -16.49 -19.42 13.95
C ARG A 37 -17.64 -18.89 13.09
N GLY A 38 -17.75 -17.57 12.93
CA GLY A 38 -18.82 -16.95 12.16
C GLY A 38 -20.22 -17.10 12.77
N LYS A 39 -20.33 -17.43 14.08
CA LYS A 39 -21.61 -17.58 14.77
C LYS A 39 -22.17 -16.26 15.31
N THR A 40 -21.40 -15.20 15.28
CA THR A 40 -21.80 -13.85 15.66
C THR A 40 -21.01 -12.85 14.82
N GLU A 41 -21.62 -11.68 14.57
CA GLU A 41 -20.98 -10.60 13.84
C GLU A 41 -20.46 -9.54 14.81
N PRO A 42 -19.21 -9.06 14.62
CA PRO A 42 -18.66 -8.00 15.44
C PRO A 42 -19.18 -6.62 14.98
N SER A 43 -19.34 -5.70 15.91
CA SER A 43 -19.49 -4.28 15.56
C SER A 43 -18.19 -3.71 15.00
N ILE A 44 -18.27 -2.59 14.25
CA ILE A 44 -17.07 -1.87 13.76
C ILE A 44 -16.15 -1.48 14.92
N ALA A 45 -16.73 -1.04 16.06
CA ALA A 45 -15.96 -0.69 17.24
C ALA A 45 -15.20 -1.91 17.83
N MET A 46 -15.82 -3.09 17.80
CA MET A 46 -15.19 -4.34 18.22
C MET A 46 -14.07 -4.75 17.24
N LEU A 47 -14.32 -4.66 15.94
CA LEU A 47 -13.30 -4.94 14.92
C LEU A 47 -12.08 -4.05 15.07
N LYS A 48 -12.29 -2.75 15.36
CA LYS A 48 -11.18 -1.82 15.61
C LYS A 48 -10.34 -2.23 16.80
N LYS A 49 -10.98 -2.58 17.94
CA LYS A 49 -10.27 -3.08 19.11
C LYS A 49 -9.48 -4.37 18.85
N ILE A 50 -10.06 -5.30 18.09
CA ILE A 50 -9.37 -6.54 17.70
C ILE A 50 -8.18 -6.23 16.78
N ALA A 51 -8.32 -5.32 15.83
CA ALA A 51 -7.26 -4.88 14.95
C ALA A 51 -6.08 -4.27 15.73
N ASP A 52 -6.39 -3.38 16.68
CA ASP A 52 -5.39 -2.76 17.57
C ASP A 52 -4.62 -3.82 18.37
N VAL A 53 -5.32 -4.79 18.98
CA VAL A 53 -4.71 -5.88 19.77
C VAL A 53 -3.85 -6.81 18.90
N LEU A 54 -4.28 -7.07 17.68
CA LEU A 54 -3.54 -7.89 16.71
C LEU A 54 -2.44 -7.11 15.97
N ASN A 55 -2.37 -5.80 16.19
CA ASN A 55 -1.44 -4.89 15.49
C ASN A 55 -1.54 -5.04 13.96
N VAL A 56 -2.77 -4.90 13.45
CA VAL A 56 -3.13 -4.93 12.03
C VAL A 56 -4.08 -3.78 11.71
N ASN A 57 -4.26 -3.46 10.43
CA ASN A 57 -5.29 -2.50 10.04
C ASN A 57 -6.68 -3.19 10.02
N ILE A 58 -7.74 -2.49 10.41
CA ILE A 58 -9.11 -3.02 10.33
C ILE A 58 -9.47 -3.52 8.93
N VAL A 59 -8.90 -2.89 7.88
CA VAL A 59 -9.06 -3.28 6.47
C VAL A 59 -8.54 -4.69 6.22
N ASP A 60 -7.54 -5.15 6.97
CA ASP A 60 -6.94 -6.49 6.78
C ASP A 60 -7.94 -7.62 7.08
N PHE A 61 -8.99 -7.36 7.86
CA PHE A 61 -10.07 -8.33 8.07
C PHE A 61 -10.97 -8.53 6.85
N PHE A 62 -11.01 -7.54 5.97
CA PHE A 62 -11.84 -7.53 4.76
C PHE A 62 -11.07 -7.94 3.50
N MET A 63 -9.77 -8.16 3.63
CA MET A 63 -8.93 -8.56 2.51
C MET A 63 -8.62 -10.05 2.58
N ASP A 64 -8.77 -10.76 1.48
CA ASP A 64 -8.34 -12.15 1.38
C ASP A 64 -6.81 -12.22 1.56
N GLY A 65 -6.37 -13.23 2.30
CA GLY A 65 -4.94 -13.48 2.54
C GLY A 65 -4.17 -13.64 1.22
N ILE A 66 -2.84 -13.76 1.32
CA ILE A 66 -1.98 -14.08 0.17
C ILE A 66 -2.44 -15.45 -0.36
N ASN A 67 -3.37 -15.43 -1.31
CA ASN A 67 -3.62 -16.58 -2.17
C ASN A 67 -2.53 -16.58 -3.23
N ASP A 68 -2.11 -17.74 -3.71
CA ASP A 68 -1.14 -17.86 -4.81
C ASP A 68 -1.54 -17.01 -6.03
N ASP A 69 -2.84 -16.79 -6.24
CA ASP A 69 -3.40 -15.90 -7.26
C ASP A 69 -3.01 -14.41 -7.11
N ASN A 70 -2.53 -13.99 -5.93
CA ASN A 70 -2.13 -12.61 -5.64
C ASN A 70 -0.60 -12.40 -5.65
N ILE A 71 0.19 -13.44 -5.88
CA ILE A 71 1.65 -13.35 -5.95
C ILE A 71 2.09 -12.69 -7.26
N VAL A 72 1.44 -13.06 -8.36
CA VAL A 72 1.74 -12.54 -9.69
C VAL A 72 0.64 -11.60 -10.14
N THR A 73 1.01 -10.39 -10.56
CA THR A 73 0.11 -9.43 -11.23
C THR A 73 0.51 -9.33 -12.69
N ARG A 74 -0.35 -9.79 -13.60
CA ARG A 74 -0.12 -9.72 -15.05
C ARG A 74 -0.39 -8.31 -15.57
N PRO A 75 0.13 -7.93 -16.75
CA PRO A 75 -0.08 -6.59 -17.31
C PRO A 75 -1.55 -6.16 -17.42
N ASP A 76 -2.43 -7.07 -17.79
CA ASP A 76 -3.88 -6.88 -17.94
C ASP A 76 -4.65 -6.85 -16.60
N GLU A 77 -4.00 -7.25 -15.51
CA GLU A 77 -4.56 -7.25 -14.15
C GLU A 77 -4.15 -6.02 -13.33
N ARG A 78 -3.30 -5.15 -13.90
CA ARG A 78 -2.83 -3.94 -13.22
C ARG A 78 -3.97 -2.96 -13.03
N VAL A 79 -4.05 -2.38 -11.84
CA VAL A 79 -5.03 -1.33 -11.55
C VAL A 79 -4.47 0.02 -11.97
N LEU A 80 -5.14 0.67 -12.92
CA LEU A 80 -4.80 2.03 -13.35
C LEU A 80 -5.35 3.04 -12.32
N ILE A 81 -4.44 3.82 -11.75
CA ILE A 81 -4.75 4.96 -10.89
C ILE A 81 -4.63 6.21 -11.76
N THR A 82 -5.77 6.79 -12.12
CA THR A 82 -5.80 7.98 -12.97
C THR A 82 -5.92 9.23 -12.12
N LEU A 83 -4.90 10.05 -12.12
CA LEU A 83 -4.94 11.41 -11.59
C LEU A 83 -4.93 12.36 -12.80
N LYS A 84 -6.12 12.83 -13.20
CA LYS A 84 -6.35 13.61 -14.46
C LYS A 84 -5.44 14.81 -14.66
N ARG A 85 -4.85 15.32 -13.57
CA ARG A 85 -4.01 16.53 -13.60
C ARG A 85 -2.51 16.22 -13.81
N TRP A 86 -2.11 14.96 -13.76
CA TRP A 86 -0.68 14.61 -13.75
C TRP A 86 -0.12 14.29 -15.13
N ASP A 87 -0.95 14.13 -16.16
CA ASP A 87 -0.53 13.62 -17.49
C ASP A 87 0.36 12.37 -17.38
N ALA A 88 0.00 11.50 -16.45
CA ALA A 88 0.69 10.27 -16.16
C ALA A 88 -0.31 9.12 -15.94
N GLU A 89 0.10 7.93 -16.33
CA GLU A 89 -0.60 6.68 -16.08
C GLU A 89 0.16 5.92 -15.01
N ILE A 90 -0.47 5.71 -13.85
CA ILE A 90 0.13 5.02 -12.71
C ILE A 90 -0.57 3.68 -12.55
N TYR A 91 0.14 2.61 -12.81
CA TYR A 91 -0.36 1.24 -12.69
C TYR A 91 0.15 0.61 -11.39
N SER A 92 -0.77 0.19 -10.50
CA SER A 92 -0.40 -0.64 -9.36
C SER A 92 0.11 -2.00 -9.85
N LEU A 93 1.27 -2.42 -9.37
CA LEU A 93 1.86 -3.73 -9.66
C LEU A 93 1.44 -4.80 -8.65
N VAL A 94 0.51 -4.46 -7.76
CA VAL A 94 -0.13 -5.39 -6.83
C VAL A 94 -1.64 -5.26 -6.94
N LYS A 95 -2.36 -6.38 -6.90
CA LYS A 95 -3.82 -6.42 -7.02
C LYS A 95 -4.51 -5.85 -5.77
N THR A 96 -3.89 -6.01 -4.61
CA THR A 96 -4.42 -5.56 -3.32
C THR A 96 -3.28 -5.08 -2.43
N LEU A 97 -3.57 -4.14 -1.52
CA LEU A 97 -2.58 -3.57 -0.58
C LEU A 97 -2.63 -4.20 0.81
N GLY A 98 -3.70 -4.93 1.13
CA GLY A 98 -3.88 -5.51 2.47
C GLY A 98 -2.69 -6.34 2.92
N GLY A 99 -2.15 -6.03 4.10
CA GLY A 99 -1.00 -6.70 4.69
C GLY A 99 0.35 -6.48 4.00
N LYS A 100 0.40 -5.72 2.92
CA LYS A 100 1.66 -5.39 2.23
C LYS A 100 2.36 -4.20 2.87
N LYS A 101 3.69 -4.24 2.90
CA LYS A 101 4.52 -3.18 3.47
C LYS A 101 5.01 -2.19 2.41
N MET A 102 4.91 -2.54 1.14
CA MET A 102 5.32 -1.70 0.03
C MET A 102 4.26 -1.69 -1.07
N GLN A 103 4.21 -0.60 -1.81
CA GLN A 103 3.32 -0.39 -2.94
C GLN A 103 4.14 -0.06 -4.19
N PRO A 104 4.38 -1.05 -5.06
CA PRO A 104 5.10 -0.84 -6.31
C PRO A 104 4.15 -0.35 -7.42
N PHE A 105 4.65 0.60 -8.22
CA PHE A 105 3.96 1.17 -9.37
C PHE A 105 4.81 1.08 -10.63
N TYR A 106 4.13 0.93 -11.76
CA TYR A 106 4.66 1.17 -13.09
C TYR A 106 4.06 2.47 -13.59
N THR A 107 4.87 3.51 -13.69
CA THR A 107 4.41 4.87 -13.99
C THR A 107 4.89 5.31 -15.36
N ILE A 108 3.96 5.67 -16.23
CA ILE A 108 4.23 6.22 -17.56
C ILE A 108 3.93 7.72 -17.51
N ILE A 109 4.94 8.56 -17.75
CA ILE A 109 4.86 10.01 -17.62
C ILE A 109 5.05 10.64 -18.99
N LYS A 110 4.00 11.27 -19.51
CA LYS A 110 4.05 11.96 -20.80
C LYS A 110 4.95 13.21 -20.73
N PRO A 111 5.43 13.74 -21.86
CA PRO A 111 6.09 15.03 -21.87
C PRO A 111 5.23 16.11 -21.21
N LYS A 112 5.82 16.90 -20.33
CA LYS A 112 5.19 17.91 -19.45
C LYS A 112 4.33 17.35 -18.31
N GLY A 113 4.14 16.03 -18.22
CA GLY A 113 3.47 15.39 -17.11
C GLY A 113 4.27 15.52 -15.81
N GLY A 114 3.58 15.50 -14.68
CA GLY A 114 4.19 15.60 -13.37
C GLY A 114 3.17 15.68 -12.25
N SER A 115 3.61 15.45 -11.03
CA SER A 115 2.77 15.67 -9.86
C SER A 115 2.51 17.16 -9.66
N GLU A 116 1.28 17.51 -9.24
CA GLU A 116 0.95 18.88 -8.89
C GLU A 116 1.34 19.20 -7.45
N GLY A 117 2.14 20.25 -7.29
CA GLY A 117 2.57 20.73 -5.98
C GLY A 117 3.61 19.84 -5.31
N MET A 118 4.09 20.33 -4.17
CA MET A 118 4.96 19.55 -3.29
C MET A 118 4.09 18.82 -2.28
N TYR A 119 4.38 17.55 -2.06
CA TYR A 119 3.73 16.73 -1.04
C TYR A 119 4.77 16.01 -0.20
N GLN A 120 4.35 15.54 0.96
CA GLN A 120 5.17 14.76 1.88
C GLN A 120 4.29 13.79 2.65
N HIS A 121 4.83 12.66 3.02
CA HIS A 121 4.15 11.66 3.84
C HIS A 121 5.16 10.83 4.64
N GLU A 122 4.65 10.00 5.54
CA GLU A 122 5.48 9.06 6.27
C GLU A 122 6.04 7.98 5.33
N GLY A 123 7.28 7.56 5.61
CA GLY A 123 7.90 6.44 4.93
C GLY A 123 9.03 6.83 3.99
N GLU A 124 9.20 6.00 2.98
CA GLU A 124 10.34 6.05 2.06
C GLU A 124 9.90 5.71 0.64
N GLU A 125 10.60 6.27 -0.33
CA GLU A 125 10.37 6.02 -1.74
C GLU A 125 11.65 5.57 -2.44
N PHE A 126 11.49 4.57 -3.31
CA PHE A 126 12.51 4.12 -4.23
C PHE A 126 11.96 4.22 -5.66
N GLY A 127 12.80 4.63 -6.61
CA GLY A 127 12.46 4.57 -8.01
C GLY A 127 13.63 4.15 -8.89
N PHE A 128 13.27 3.56 -10.02
CA PHE A 128 14.23 3.17 -11.07
C PHE A 128 13.66 3.61 -12.44
N VAL A 129 14.41 4.41 -13.17
CA VAL A 129 13.99 4.90 -14.48
C VAL A 129 14.25 3.84 -15.54
N LEU A 130 13.18 3.26 -16.08
CA LEU A 130 13.21 2.22 -17.10
C LEU A 130 13.43 2.83 -18.50
N GLU A 131 12.79 4.00 -18.77
CA GLU A 131 12.89 4.72 -20.04
C GLU A 131 12.82 6.23 -19.82
N GLY A 132 13.47 7.00 -20.70
CA GLY A 132 13.45 8.45 -20.66
C GLY A 132 14.22 9.05 -19.48
N GLU A 133 13.73 10.16 -18.97
CA GLU A 133 14.28 10.87 -17.81
C GLU A 133 13.17 11.62 -17.08
N ILE A 134 13.37 11.87 -15.78
CA ILE A 134 12.51 12.71 -14.96
C ILE A 134 13.34 13.74 -14.18
N ASP A 135 12.70 14.82 -13.81
CA ASP A 135 13.18 15.76 -12.82
C ASP A 135 12.51 15.43 -11.48
N LEU A 136 13.26 14.91 -10.53
CA LEU A 136 12.85 14.71 -9.14
C LEU A 136 13.17 15.98 -8.36
N ILE A 137 12.17 16.59 -7.74
CA ILE A 137 12.32 17.81 -6.96
C ILE A 137 12.20 17.45 -5.48
N LEU A 138 13.30 17.59 -4.71
CA LEU A 138 13.37 17.32 -3.28
C LEU A 138 13.72 18.61 -2.54
N ASN A 139 12.82 19.03 -1.67
CA ASN A 139 12.97 20.29 -0.89
C ASN A 139 13.37 21.49 -1.79
N GLY A 140 12.73 21.60 -2.96
CA GLY A 140 12.99 22.65 -3.95
C GLY A 140 14.23 22.45 -4.84
N LYS A 141 15.08 21.46 -4.56
CA LYS A 141 16.23 21.10 -5.40
C LYS A 141 15.83 20.13 -6.48
N THR A 142 16.07 20.47 -7.74
CA THR A 142 15.82 19.59 -8.88
C THR A 142 17.01 18.66 -9.13
N ILE A 143 16.73 17.37 -9.23
CA ILE A 143 17.68 16.30 -9.53
C ILE A 143 17.16 15.59 -10.77
N LYS A 144 17.94 15.59 -11.84
CA LYS A 144 17.60 14.85 -13.06
C LYS A 144 17.99 13.40 -12.89
N VAL A 145 17.05 12.48 -13.15
CA VAL A 145 17.26 11.03 -13.10
C VAL A 145 16.95 10.46 -14.48
N LYS A 146 17.92 9.74 -15.05
CA LYS A 146 17.88 9.21 -16.41
C LYS A 146 17.69 7.71 -16.44
N LYS A 147 17.36 7.18 -17.62
CA LYS A 147 17.28 5.73 -17.85
C LYS A 147 18.47 4.98 -17.25
N GLY A 148 18.15 3.94 -16.49
CA GLY A 148 19.12 3.08 -15.80
C GLY A 148 19.56 3.61 -14.43
N GLU A 149 19.16 4.82 -14.06
CA GLU A 149 19.45 5.39 -12.75
C GLU A 149 18.32 5.13 -11.77
N SER A 150 18.67 5.09 -10.48
CA SER A 150 17.74 4.92 -9.38
C SER A 150 17.83 6.09 -8.40
N PHE A 151 16.77 6.27 -7.64
CA PHE A 151 16.72 7.20 -6.53
C PHE A 151 16.08 6.56 -5.30
N TYR A 152 16.42 7.08 -4.16
CA TYR A 152 15.87 6.69 -2.87
C TYR A 152 15.87 7.92 -1.94
N PHE A 153 14.75 8.15 -1.27
CA PHE A 153 14.64 9.26 -0.32
C PHE A 153 13.56 8.98 0.74
N SER A 154 13.66 9.69 1.88
CA SER A 154 12.59 9.71 2.88
C SER A 154 11.43 10.57 2.38
N SER A 155 10.21 10.01 2.35
CA SER A 155 9.01 10.71 1.87
C SER A 155 8.59 11.88 2.77
N ARG A 156 9.24 12.05 3.94
CA ARG A 156 9.09 13.25 4.78
C ARG A 156 9.73 14.49 4.17
N ILE A 157 10.63 14.33 3.20
CA ILE A 157 11.19 15.44 2.43
C ILE A 157 10.10 15.93 1.47
N PRO A 158 9.75 17.24 1.48
CA PRO A 158 8.83 17.79 0.49
C PRO A 158 9.33 17.49 -0.91
N HIS A 159 8.49 16.81 -1.71
CA HIS A 159 8.90 16.29 -3.01
C HIS A 159 7.81 16.40 -4.06
N CYS A 160 8.23 16.43 -5.31
CA CYS A 160 7.40 16.26 -6.50
C CYS A 160 8.28 15.80 -7.66
N TRP A 161 7.66 15.43 -8.76
CA TRP A 161 8.38 14.97 -9.95
C TRP A 161 7.73 15.53 -11.22
N LYS A 162 8.55 15.71 -12.27
CA LYS A 162 8.11 16.21 -13.58
C LYS A 162 8.88 15.53 -14.70
N ASN A 163 8.24 15.39 -15.84
CA ASN A 163 8.91 15.05 -17.08
C ASN A 163 9.02 16.29 -17.97
N ASN A 164 10.11 17.02 -17.85
CA ASN A 164 10.39 18.20 -18.68
C ASN A 164 11.06 17.85 -20.03
N SER A 165 11.25 16.55 -20.31
CA SER A 165 11.82 16.07 -21.57
C SER A 165 10.78 16.08 -22.73
N LYS A 166 11.24 15.79 -23.94
CA LYS A 166 10.38 15.68 -25.13
C LYS A 166 9.84 14.26 -25.35
N SER A 167 10.30 13.29 -24.58
CA SER A 167 9.91 11.88 -24.69
C SER A 167 9.17 11.41 -23.43
N THR A 168 8.39 10.36 -23.58
CA THR A 168 7.77 9.69 -22.44
C THR A 168 8.84 9.09 -21.53
N ALA A 169 8.64 9.21 -20.23
CA ALA A 169 9.45 8.53 -19.22
C ALA A 169 8.65 7.37 -18.60
N VAL A 170 9.35 6.29 -18.26
CA VAL A 170 8.78 5.14 -17.56
C VAL A 170 9.59 4.87 -16.31
N VAL A 171 8.91 4.81 -15.18
CA VAL A 171 9.55 4.63 -13.87
C VAL A 171 8.90 3.49 -13.12
N LEU A 172 9.72 2.57 -12.60
CA LEU A 172 9.32 1.68 -11.53
C LEU A 172 9.44 2.48 -10.22
N TRP A 173 8.33 2.65 -9.51
CA TRP A 173 8.27 3.44 -8.27
C TRP A 173 7.76 2.58 -7.14
N VAL A 174 8.38 2.65 -5.98
CA VAL A 174 7.97 1.89 -4.79
C VAL A 174 7.83 2.84 -3.62
N ILE A 175 6.70 2.76 -2.94
CA ILE A 175 6.40 3.54 -1.74
C ILE A 175 6.24 2.58 -0.55
N THR A 176 6.78 2.92 0.58
CA THR A 176 6.62 2.18 1.85
C THR A 176 6.42 3.16 3.01
N PRO A 177 5.41 2.98 3.91
CA PRO A 177 4.28 2.08 3.76
C PRO A 177 3.34 2.49 2.61
N PRO A 178 2.41 1.62 2.16
CA PRO A 178 1.38 2.00 1.19
C PRO A 178 0.58 3.22 1.63
N THR A 179 0.39 4.19 0.71
CA THR A 179 -0.27 5.49 1.01
C THR A 179 -1.56 5.73 0.24
N PHE A 180 -1.87 4.89 -0.78
CA PHE A 180 -3.07 5.01 -1.63
C PHE A 180 -3.99 3.82 -1.47
#